data_9d0bea8f33a19a99095ec4a055f6e3f8
#
_entry.id   9d0bea8f33a19a99095ec4a055f6e3f8
#
_cell.length_a   1.000
_cell.length_b   1.000
_cell.length_c   1.000
_cell.angle_alpha   90.00
_cell.angle_beta   90.00
_cell.angle_gamma   90.00
#
_symmetry.space_group_name_H-M   'P 1'
#
loop_
_entity.id
_entity.type
_entity.pdbx_description
1 polymer ?
#
loop_
_entity_poly.entity_id
_entity_poly.type
_entity_poly.pdbx_seq_one_letter_code
_entity_poly.pdbx_strand_id
1 'polypeptide(L)'
;MLSVHLLDPATFMQIIALDHVQLAMPEGQEQKARDFYGSILGFKEVPKPRNLVARGGCWFEMGTIRLHLGVERPFAPARKAHPAFLVDDLHDMIAHLARAGIEAVVDEPLQGYERCYIHDPFGNRIELMQKVA
;
A
#
# COMPACT_ATOMS: atom_id res chain seq x y z
N MET A 1 3.75 31.70 29.31
CA MET A 1 3.80 31.57 28.48
C MET A 1 3.59 32.00 27.73
N LEU A 2 3.70 32.11 27.35
CA LEU A 2 3.53 32.43 26.49
C LEU A 2 2.88 32.32 25.88
N SER A 3 2.44 32.36 25.85
CA SER A 3 1.86 32.22 25.17
C SER A 3 2.02 32.09 24.43
N VAL A 4 2.33 31.84 24.58
CA VAL A 4 2.50 31.65 23.64
C VAL A 4 1.77 31.40 23.05
N HIS A 5 1.04 31.66 22.91
CA HIS A 5 0.34 31.48 22.15
C HIS A 5 0.33 31.68 21.50
N LEU A 6 0.48 31.89 22.20
CA LEU A 6 0.91 31.66 21.53
C LEU A 6 0.93 31.33 20.42
N LEU A 7 1.44 31.22 20.33
CA LEU A 7 1.66 30.78 18.96
C LEU A 7 1.08 29.40 18.78
N ASP A 8 0.14 29.22 17.84
CA ASP A 8 -0.33 27.90 17.46
C ASP A 8 0.69 27.30 16.48
N PRO A 9 1.41 26.23 16.86
CA PRO A 9 2.38 25.62 15.94
C PRO A 9 1.77 25.17 14.62
N ALA A 10 0.47 24.80 14.61
CA ALA A 10 -0.20 24.36 13.40
C ALA A 10 -0.29 25.45 12.33
N THR A 11 -0.18 26.74 12.71
CA THR A 11 -0.16 27.83 11.73
C THR A 11 1.18 27.95 11.01
N PHE A 12 2.21 27.27 11.49
CA PHE A 12 3.56 27.39 10.95
C PHE A 12 4.03 26.15 10.23
N MET A 13 3.76 24.98 10.79
CA MET A 13 4.23 23.73 10.21
C MET A 13 3.17 22.65 10.39
N GLN A 14 2.83 21.99 9.31
CA GLN A 14 1.87 20.87 9.33
C GLN A 14 2.31 19.82 8.31
N ILE A 15 2.05 18.56 8.65
CA ILE A 15 2.01 17.51 7.64
C ILE A 15 0.65 17.63 6.98
N ILE A 16 0.60 17.79 5.67
CA ILE A 16 -0.63 18.11 4.95
C ILE A 16 -1.24 16.93 4.19
N ALA A 17 -0.46 15.90 3.89
CA ALA A 17 -0.97 14.77 3.13
C ALA A 17 0.03 13.63 3.17
N LEU A 18 -0.43 12.44 2.77
CA LEU A 18 0.42 11.31 2.46
C LEU A 18 0.72 11.34 0.96
N ASP A 19 2.01 11.37 0.58
CA ASP A 19 2.40 11.37 -0.83
C ASP A 19 2.39 9.97 -1.40
N HIS A 20 3.06 9.04 -0.74
CA HIS A 20 3.12 7.65 -1.20
C HIS A 20 3.37 6.71 -0.03
N VAL A 21 3.14 5.43 -0.27
CA VAL A 21 3.54 4.34 0.61
C VAL A 21 4.57 3.51 -0.13
N GLN A 22 5.65 3.14 0.54
CA GLN A 22 6.64 2.24 -0.03
C GLN A 22 6.68 0.94 0.76
N LEU A 23 6.59 -0.17 0.05
CA LEU A 23 6.79 -1.51 0.59
C LEU A 23 8.14 -2.03 0.10
N ALA A 24 8.74 -2.93 0.87
CA ALA A 24 10.00 -3.53 0.49
C ALA A 24 9.79 -4.74 -0.44
N MET A 25 10.79 -5.01 -1.25
CA MET A 25 10.82 -6.20 -2.10
C MET A 25 12.25 -6.72 -2.21
N PRO A 26 12.41 -8.03 -2.51
CA PRO A 26 13.75 -8.55 -2.78
C PRO A 26 14.27 -8.09 -4.14
N GLU A 27 15.56 -8.08 -4.26
CA GLU A 27 16.23 -7.68 -5.49
C GLU A 27 15.87 -8.59 -6.67
N GLY A 28 15.67 -7.98 -7.85
CA GLY A 28 15.51 -8.71 -9.10
C GLY A 28 14.13 -9.31 -9.33
N GLN A 29 13.15 -9.01 -8.47
CA GLN A 29 11.82 -9.61 -8.57
C GLN A 29 10.73 -8.63 -8.99
N GLU A 30 11.11 -7.60 -9.74
CA GLU A 30 10.17 -6.59 -10.21
C GLU A 30 9.02 -7.17 -11.02
N GLN A 31 9.27 -8.24 -11.78
CA GLN A 31 8.19 -8.85 -12.57
C GLN A 31 7.08 -9.42 -11.68
N LYS A 32 7.43 -10.02 -10.54
CA LYS A 32 6.42 -10.48 -9.58
C LYS A 32 5.61 -9.31 -9.03
N ALA A 33 6.26 -8.17 -8.78
CA ALA A 33 5.55 -6.97 -8.35
C ALA A 33 4.59 -6.48 -9.43
N ARG A 34 5.01 -6.48 -10.69
CA ARG A 34 4.15 -6.08 -11.81
C ARG A 34 2.95 -6.98 -11.97
N ASP A 35 3.17 -8.29 -11.83
CA ASP A 35 2.09 -9.27 -11.97
C ASP A 35 1.04 -9.08 -10.87
N PHE A 36 1.47 -8.81 -9.65
CA PHE A 36 0.56 -8.66 -8.52
C PHE A 36 -0.09 -7.27 -8.49
N TYR A 37 0.72 -6.22 -8.39
CA TYR A 37 0.19 -4.86 -8.24
C TYR A 37 -0.41 -4.34 -9.54
N GLY A 38 0.19 -4.68 -10.67
CA GLY A 38 -0.31 -4.27 -11.97
C GLY A 38 -1.46 -5.13 -12.46
N SER A 39 -1.18 -6.40 -12.75
CA SER A 39 -2.17 -7.27 -13.41
C SER A 39 -3.31 -7.68 -12.50
N ILE A 40 -3.02 -8.01 -11.23
CA ILE A 40 -4.05 -8.51 -10.31
C ILE A 40 -4.79 -7.36 -9.62
N LEU A 41 -4.08 -6.40 -9.04
CA LEU A 41 -4.71 -5.31 -8.30
C LEU A 41 -5.13 -4.14 -9.18
N GLY A 42 -4.59 -4.03 -10.40
CA GLY A 42 -5.01 -3.01 -11.35
C GLY A 42 -4.29 -1.67 -11.25
N PHE A 43 -3.18 -1.60 -10.51
CA PHE A 43 -2.36 -0.39 -10.51
C PHE A 43 -1.66 -0.23 -11.86
N LYS A 44 -1.39 1.02 -12.22
CA LYS A 44 -0.62 1.34 -13.40
C LYS A 44 0.83 1.58 -12.98
N GLU A 45 1.76 0.86 -13.59
CA GLU A 45 3.18 1.13 -13.37
C GLU A 45 3.55 2.47 -14.03
N VAL A 46 4.30 3.30 -13.29
CA VAL A 46 4.80 4.58 -13.79
C VAL A 46 6.31 4.57 -13.75
N PRO A 47 6.97 5.33 -14.64
CA PRO A 47 8.42 5.34 -14.67
C PRO A 47 8.99 6.00 -13.41
N LYS A 48 10.12 5.46 -12.94
CA LYS A 48 10.87 6.07 -11.85
C LYS A 48 11.73 7.21 -12.41
N PRO A 49 12.04 8.23 -11.61
CA PRO A 49 13.04 9.23 -12.02
C PRO A 49 14.35 8.55 -12.40
N ARG A 50 14.99 9.07 -13.45
CA ARG A 50 16.18 8.45 -14.02
C ARG A 50 17.26 8.16 -12.98
N ASN A 51 17.48 9.09 -12.05
CA ASN A 51 18.51 8.94 -11.02
C ASN A 51 18.18 7.89 -9.97
N LEU A 52 16.96 7.35 -9.94
CA LEU A 52 16.53 6.32 -9.00
C LEU A 52 16.39 4.93 -9.63
N VAL A 53 16.50 4.84 -10.96
CA VAL A 53 16.30 3.56 -11.67
C VAL A 53 17.26 2.49 -11.17
N ALA A 54 18.51 2.84 -10.92
CA ALA A 54 19.53 1.88 -10.54
C ALA A 54 19.27 1.23 -9.18
N ARG A 55 18.41 1.82 -8.33
CA ARG A 55 18.04 1.24 -7.04
C ARG A 55 17.15 0.01 -7.18
N GLY A 56 16.56 -0.21 -8.36
CA GLY A 56 15.56 -1.27 -8.57
C GLY A 56 14.21 -0.90 -8.01
N GLY A 57 13.30 -1.87 -8.04
CA GLY A 57 11.92 -1.66 -7.60
C GLY A 57 11.02 -1.09 -8.68
N CYS A 58 9.80 -0.81 -8.32
CA CYS A 58 8.75 -0.34 -9.25
C CYS A 58 7.85 0.67 -8.56
N TRP A 59 7.33 1.60 -9.32
CA TRP A 59 6.35 2.58 -8.85
C TRP A 59 5.02 2.36 -9.55
N PHE A 60 3.94 2.43 -8.78
CA PHE A 60 2.58 2.18 -9.25
C PHE A 60 1.65 3.30 -8.80
N GLU A 61 0.61 3.56 -9.61
CA GLU A 61 -0.41 4.55 -9.28
C GLU A 61 -1.80 4.03 -9.63
N MET A 62 -2.78 4.45 -8.83
CA MET A 62 -4.20 4.26 -9.09
C MET A 62 -4.95 5.47 -8.53
N GLY A 63 -5.48 6.34 -9.41
CA GLY A 63 -6.07 7.59 -8.95
C GLY A 63 -5.04 8.42 -8.20
N THR A 64 -5.35 8.77 -6.97
CA THR A 64 -4.43 9.53 -6.11
C THR A 64 -3.50 8.62 -5.29
N ILE A 65 -3.66 7.30 -5.40
CA ILE A 65 -2.85 6.35 -4.65
C ILE A 65 -1.52 6.16 -5.36
N ARG A 66 -0.42 6.33 -4.62
CA ARG A 66 0.94 6.09 -5.09
C ARG A 66 1.57 5.02 -4.23
N LEU A 67 1.96 3.93 -4.85
CA LEU A 67 2.54 2.78 -4.16
C LEU A 67 3.87 2.45 -4.80
N HIS A 68 4.92 2.44 -4.00
CA HIS A 68 6.27 2.15 -4.45
C HIS A 68 6.73 0.82 -3.87
N LEU A 69 7.44 0.04 -4.66
CA LEU A 69 8.17 -1.14 -4.18
C LEU A 69 9.66 -0.79 -4.22
N GLY A 70 10.33 -0.84 -3.07
CA GLY A 70 11.75 -0.54 -2.96
C GLY A 70 12.54 -1.79 -2.61
N VAL A 71 13.68 -1.99 -3.25
CA VAL A 71 14.54 -3.13 -2.97
C VAL A 71 15.20 -2.98 -1.61
N GLU A 72 15.11 -4.03 -0.80
CA GLU A 72 15.74 -4.11 0.52
C GLU A 72 16.69 -5.30 0.55
N ARG A 73 17.89 -5.09 1.07
CA ARG A 73 18.93 -6.14 1.21
C ARG A 73 19.50 -6.13 2.61
N PRO A 74 19.36 -7.20 3.39
CA PRO A 74 18.53 -8.38 3.14
C PRO A 74 17.06 -8.05 3.27
N PHE A 75 16.22 -8.72 2.49
CA PHE A 75 14.79 -8.49 2.50
C PHE A 75 14.11 -9.22 3.66
N ALA A 76 13.15 -8.53 4.30
CA ALA A 76 12.19 -9.14 5.21
C ALA A 76 10.83 -8.50 4.97
N PRO A 77 9.75 -9.31 4.91
CA PRO A 77 8.42 -8.75 4.66
C PRO A 77 7.88 -7.98 5.87
N ALA A 78 7.05 -6.98 5.60
CA ALA A 78 6.30 -6.27 6.63
C ALA A 78 5.08 -7.11 6.99
N ARG A 79 5.11 -7.76 8.17
CA ARG A 79 4.04 -8.66 8.61
C ARG A 79 3.04 -7.99 9.53
N LYS A 80 3.45 -6.93 10.21
CA LYS A 80 2.58 -6.16 11.11
C LYS A 80 2.25 -4.81 10.51
N ALA A 81 3.26 -4.04 10.11
CA ALA A 81 3.06 -2.79 9.40
C ALA A 81 2.46 -3.08 8.02
N HIS A 82 1.45 -2.33 7.63
CA HIS A 82 0.74 -2.60 6.37
C HIS A 82 -0.02 -1.36 5.92
N PRO A 83 -0.19 -1.17 4.62
CA PRO A 83 -1.13 -0.20 4.11
C PRO A 83 -2.54 -0.77 4.14
N ALA A 84 -3.54 0.11 4.26
CA ALA A 84 -4.95 -0.25 4.16
C ALA A 84 -5.55 0.53 3.01
N PHE A 85 -6.10 -0.19 2.03
CA PHE A 85 -6.75 0.41 0.87
C PHE A 85 -8.26 0.28 1.00
N LEU A 86 -8.96 1.36 0.71
CA LEU A 86 -10.42 1.32 0.59
C LEU A 86 -10.75 0.79 -0.80
N VAL A 87 -11.68 -0.16 -0.85
CA VAL A 87 -12.20 -0.72 -2.10
C VAL A 87 -13.69 -0.43 -2.21
N ASP A 88 -14.21 -0.43 -3.41
CA ASP A 88 -15.62 -0.16 -3.64
C ASP A 88 -16.50 -1.39 -3.42
N ASP A 89 -15.97 -2.60 -3.66
CA ASP A 89 -16.70 -3.85 -3.46
C ASP A 89 -15.74 -4.93 -2.97
N LEU A 90 -15.75 -5.16 -1.66
CA LEU A 90 -14.83 -6.10 -1.04
C LEU A 90 -15.12 -7.55 -1.44
N HIS A 91 -16.40 -7.94 -1.55
CA HIS A 91 -16.75 -9.31 -1.90
C HIS A 91 -16.27 -9.64 -3.32
N ASP A 92 -16.48 -8.74 -4.26
CA ASP A 92 -16.00 -8.92 -5.63
C ASP A 92 -14.46 -8.95 -5.67
N MET A 93 -13.81 -8.11 -4.87
CA MET A 93 -12.35 -8.11 -4.79
C MET A 93 -11.82 -9.44 -4.26
N ILE A 94 -12.41 -9.95 -3.19
CA ILE A 94 -12.01 -11.25 -2.62
C ILE A 94 -12.19 -12.37 -3.65
N ALA A 95 -13.29 -12.38 -4.38
CA ALA A 95 -13.54 -13.39 -5.42
C ALA A 95 -12.50 -13.27 -6.56
N HIS A 96 -12.20 -12.06 -6.97
CA HIS A 96 -11.17 -11.79 -7.98
C HIS A 96 -9.81 -12.31 -7.54
N LEU A 97 -9.43 -12.02 -6.30
CA LEU A 97 -8.16 -12.46 -5.74
C LEU A 97 -8.09 -13.98 -5.62
N ALA A 98 -9.20 -14.62 -5.21
CA ALA A 98 -9.25 -16.06 -5.09
C ALA A 98 -9.03 -16.73 -6.47
N ARG A 99 -9.56 -16.16 -7.55
CA ARG A 99 -9.32 -16.68 -8.89
C ARG A 99 -7.84 -16.57 -9.30
N ALA A 100 -7.11 -15.64 -8.69
CA ALA A 100 -5.67 -15.48 -8.92
C ALA A 100 -4.84 -16.28 -7.91
N GLY A 101 -5.47 -17.09 -7.08
CA GLY A 101 -4.77 -17.91 -6.09
C GLY A 101 -4.36 -17.15 -4.81
N ILE A 102 -4.96 -15.99 -4.57
CA ILE A 102 -4.62 -15.17 -3.40
C ILE A 102 -5.72 -15.31 -2.37
N GLU A 103 -5.33 -15.74 -1.17
CA GLU A 103 -6.24 -15.95 -0.06
C GLU A 103 -6.46 -14.66 0.71
N ALA A 104 -7.74 -14.36 1.00
CA ALA A 104 -8.10 -13.26 1.89
C ALA A 104 -8.35 -13.84 3.28
N VAL A 105 -7.75 -13.20 4.29
CA VAL A 105 -7.85 -13.62 5.69
C VAL A 105 -8.66 -12.59 6.45
N VAL A 106 -9.77 -13.05 7.07
CA VAL A 106 -10.61 -12.18 7.89
C VAL A 106 -9.99 -12.08 9.28
N ASP A 107 -10.03 -10.89 9.86
CA ASP A 107 -9.54 -10.64 11.21
C ASP A 107 -10.68 -10.07 12.06
N GLU A 108 -10.35 -9.59 13.24
CA GLU A 108 -11.34 -9.01 14.16
C GLU A 108 -12.17 -7.94 13.48
N PRO A 109 -13.48 -7.87 13.74
CA PRO A 109 -14.33 -6.85 13.15
C PRO A 109 -13.84 -5.44 13.48
N LEU A 110 -14.00 -4.54 12.52
CA LEU A 110 -13.76 -3.12 12.70
C LEU A 110 -15.07 -2.39 12.44
N GLN A 111 -15.58 -1.69 13.46
CA GLN A 111 -16.87 -1.00 13.34
C GLN A 111 -16.86 -0.02 12.16
N GLY A 112 -17.90 -0.09 11.33
CA GLY A 112 -18.05 0.78 10.17
C GLY A 112 -17.40 0.25 8.91
N TYR A 113 -16.77 -0.91 8.97
CA TYR A 113 -16.04 -1.49 7.83
C TYR A 113 -16.24 -2.99 7.75
N GLU A 114 -16.16 -3.49 6.52
CA GLU A 114 -15.78 -4.87 6.26
C GLU A 114 -14.33 -4.83 5.78
N ARG A 115 -13.55 -5.82 6.18
CA ARG A 115 -12.12 -5.82 5.84
C ARG A 115 -11.54 -7.22 5.83
N CYS A 116 -10.42 -7.36 5.12
CA CYS A 116 -9.62 -8.56 5.12
C CYS A 116 -8.15 -8.21 4.93
N TYR A 117 -7.28 -9.19 5.18
CA TYR A 117 -5.87 -9.08 4.88
C TYR A 117 -5.53 -10.00 3.71
N ILE A 118 -4.62 -9.54 2.88
CA ILE A 118 -3.96 -10.35 1.86
C ILE A 118 -2.45 -10.15 2.00
N HIS A 119 -1.68 -10.97 1.29
CA HIS A 119 -0.23 -10.83 1.24
C HIS A 119 0.20 -10.68 -0.20
N ASP A 120 1.20 -9.82 -0.43
CA ASP A 120 1.79 -9.69 -1.75
C ASP A 120 2.73 -10.88 -2.01
N PRO A 121 3.34 -10.98 -3.21
CA PRO A 121 4.19 -12.13 -3.54
C PRO A 121 5.42 -12.27 -2.64
N PHE A 122 5.76 -11.21 -1.91
CA PHE A 122 6.95 -11.18 -1.05
C PHE A 122 6.61 -11.42 0.42
N GLY A 123 5.32 -11.52 0.75
CA GLY A 123 4.84 -11.72 2.11
C GLY A 123 4.49 -10.43 2.84
N ASN A 124 4.52 -9.29 2.19
CA ASN A 124 4.05 -8.04 2.81
C ASN A 124 2.54 -8.10 3.02
N ARG A 125 2.09 -7.65 4.20
CA ARG A 125 0.68 -7.61 4.54
C ARG A 125 0.02 -6.40 3.91
N ILE A 126 -1.19 -6.58 3.39
CA ILE A 126 -2.04 -5.52 2.85
C ILE A 126 -3.44 -5.70 3.40
N GLU A 127 -4.05 -4.61 3.85
CA GLU A 127 -5.45 -4.62 4.28
C GLU A 127 -6.33 -4.03 3.19
N LEU A 128 -7.47 -4.68 2.94
CA LEU A 128 -8.50 -4.18 2.03
C LEU A 128 -9.76 -3.94 2.84
N MET A 129 -10.37 -2.76 2.69
CA MET A 129 -11.48 -2.32 3.51
C MET A 129 -12.59 -1.73 2.66
N GLN A 130 -13.83 -1.97 3.07
CA GLN A 130 -15.00 -1.32 2.49
C GLN A 130 -15.81 -0.69 3.61
N LYS A 131 -16.20 0.57 3.44
CA LYS A 131 -17.10 1.22 4.38
C LYS A 131 -18.49 0.60 4.28
N VAL A 132 -19.11 0.37 5.42
CA VAL A 132 -20.49 -0.10 5.49
C VAL A 132 -21.37 0.99 6.09
N ALA A 133 -22.59 1.05 5.60
CA ALA A 133 -23.55 2.07 6.03
C ALA A 133 -23.94 1.90 7.50
#